data_b2532b14c47283ca460cfc4aa9545f42
#
_entry.id   b2532b14c47283ca460cfc4aa9545f42
#
_cell.length_a   1.000
_cell.length_b   1.000
_cell.length_c   1.000
_cell.angle_alpha   90.00
_cell.angle_beta   90.00
_cell.angle_gamma   90.00
#
_symmetry.space_group_name_H-M   'P 1'
#
loop_
_entity.id
_entity.type
_entity.pdbx_description
1 polymer ?
#
loop_
_entity_poly.entity_id
_entity_poly.type
_entity_poly.pdbx_seq_one_letter_code
_entity_poly.pdbx_strand_id
1 'polypeptide(L)'
;GGCGWVVASAGSVWVMAGQKGVMWGEGGGAAGKVGVVKGSTRRLNPRVCGVAALPVPNERERTQWYFQRYVLHLPAAGEIVLFDRSWYNRAGVEKVMGFCNDEQYEEFFRTVPEFERMLARSGIQLIKYWFSISDQEQHQRFLSRIHDPLKQWKLSPMDLESRRRWEAYTKA
;
A
#
# COMPACT_ATOMS: atom_id res chain seq x y z
N GLY A 1 -17.03 -3.37 -15.07
CA GLY A 1 -16.77 -3.31 -13.66
C GLY A 1 -15.49 -2.53 -13.40
N GLY A 2 -15.60 -1.29 -12.92
CA GLY A 2 -14.45 -0.46 -12.63
C GLY A 2 -13.86 -0.82 -11.27
N CYS A 3 -12.52 -0.86 -11.17
CA CYS A 3 -11.81 -0.84 -9.91
C CYS A 3 -12.07 0.52 -9.24
N GLY A 4 -12.93 0.55 -8.23
CA GLY A 4 -13.20 1.75 -7.46
C GLY A 4 -12.38 1.76 -6.17
N TRP A 5 -11.98 2.95 -5.73
CA TRP A 5 -11.45 3.13 -4.38
C TRP A 5 -12.57 2.93 -3.35
N VAL A 6 -12.32 2.11 -2.35
CA VAL A 6 -13.23 1.97 -1.21
C VAL A 6 -12.67 2.78 -0.04
N VAL A 7 -13.42 3.77 0.40
CA VAL A 7 -13.13 4.47 1.65
C VAL A 7 -13.63 3.56 2.78
N ALA A 8 -12.72 2.96 3.53
CA ALA A 8 -13.06 1.95 4.52
C ALA A 8 -13.57 2.58 5.81
N SER A 9 -14.83 2.35 6.11
CA SER A 9 -15.29 2.06 7.47
C SER A 9 -15.19 0.53 7.65
N ALA A 10 -14.74 0.07 8.81
CA ALA A 10 -14.42 -1.33 9.09
C ALA A 10 -15.56 -2.28 8.67
N GLY A 11 -15.38 -2.96 7.54
CA GLY A 11 -16.30 -3.94 7.01
C GLY A 11 -15.62 -5.28 6.78
N SER A 12 -16.34 -6.37 6.97
CA SER A 12 -15.85 -7.73 6.81
C SER A 12 -15.58 -8.06 5.34
N VAL A 13 -14.37 -8.55 5.04
CA VAL A 13 -14.04 -9.06 3.70
C VAL A 13 -14.36 -10.55 3.66
N TRP A 14 -15.26 -10.94 2.75
CA TRP A 14 -15.59 -12.35 2.50
C TRP A 14 -14.82 -12.84 1.29
N VAL A 15 -14.05 -13.92 1.46
CA VAL A 15 -13.39 -14.61 0.37
C VAL A 15 -14.09 -15.93 0.12
N MET A 16 -14.61 -16.07 -1.07
CA MET A 16 -15.20 -17.34 -1.51
C MET A 16 -14.13 -18.29 -2.03
N ALA A 17 -14.33 -19.58 -1.86
CA ALA A 17 -13.40 -20.60 -2.33
C ALA A 17 -13.10 -20.44 -3.83
N GLY A 18 -11.82 -20.50 -4.18
CA GLY A 18 -11.36 -20.40 -5.57
C GLY A 18 -11.11 -18.99 -6.11
N GLN A 19 -11.47 -17.94 -5.36
CA GLN A 19 -11.17 -16.56 -5.77
C GLN A 19 -9.73 -16.16 -5.42
N LYS A 20 -9.18 -15.22 -6.19
CA LYS A 20 -7.88 -14.61 -5.95
C LYS A 20 -8.10 -13.19 -5.49
N GLY A 21 -7.58 -12.81 -4.34
CA GLY A 21 -7.74 -11.47 -3.79
C GLY A 21 -6.42 -10.74 -3.61
N VAL A 22 -6.33 -9.52 -4.10
CA VAL A 22 -5.25 -8.59 -3.78
C VAL A 22 -5.84 -7.37 -3.11
N MET A 23 -5.33 -7.08 -1.91
CA MET A 23 -5.74 -5.93 -1.11
C MET A 23 -4.52 -5.10 -0.79
N TRP A 24 -4.65 -3.78 -0.88
CA TRP A 24 -3.63 -2.88 -0.37
C TRP A 24 -4.22 -1.60 0.18
N GLY A 25 -3.46 -0.95 1.02
CA GLY A 25 -3.81 0.31 1.62
C GLY A 25 -2.76 1.36 1.38
N GLU A 26 -3.18 2.48 0.83
CA GLU A 26 -2.35 3.66 0.63
C GLU A 26 -2.79 4.78 1.59
N GLY A 27 -1.96 5.79 1.76
CA GLY A 27 -2.26 6.93 2.61
C GLY A 27 -1.03 7.49 3.31
N GLY A 28 -1.21 8.61 3.96
CA GLY A 28 -0.14 9.33 4.66
C GLY A 28 0.58 8.54 5.74
N GLY A 29 1.72 9.05 6.20
CA GLY A 29 2.44 8.50 7.35
C GLY A 29 1.53 8.44 8.58
N ALA A 30 1.66 7.40 9.39
CA ALA A 30 0.86 7.16 10.59
C ALA A 30 -0.67 6.98 10.38
N ALA A 31 -1.17 6.84 9.15
CA ALA A 31 -2.61 6.63 8.86
C ALA A 31 -3.19 5.29 9.35
N GLY A 32 -2.39 4.43 9.97
CA GLY A 32 -2.90 3.19 10.59
C GLY A 32 -2.87 1.96 9.70
N LYS A 33 -2.25 2.00 8.52
CA LYS A 33 -2.16 0.90 7.55
C LYS A 33 -1.79 -0.45 8.19
N VAL A 34 -0.71 -0.48 8.98
CA VAL A 34 -0.25 -1.69 9.67
C VAL A 34 -1.31 -2.26 10.62
N GLY A 35 -2.08 -1.39 11.29
CA GLY A 35 -3.17 -1.80 12.17
C GLY A 35 -4.29 -2.49 11.41
N VAL A 36 -4.64 -1.97 10.23
CA VAL A 36 -5.66 -2.57 9.35
C VAL A 36 -5.19 -3.91 8.80
N VAL A 37 -3.95 -3.99 8.30
CA VAL A 37 -3.37 -5.25 7.81
C VAL A 37 -3.41 -6.31 8.92
N LYS A 38 -2.94 -5.98 10.12
CA LYS A 38 -2.99 -6.89 11.28
C LYS A 38 -4.42 -7.28 11.67
N GLY A 39 -5.35 -6.32 11.66
CA GLY A 39 -6.76 -6.57 11.97
C GLY A 39 -7.42 -7.49 10.95
N SER A 40 -7.15 -7.27 9.67
CA SER A 40 -7.68 -8.08 8.57
C SER A 40 -7.14 -9.51 8.57
N THR A 41 -5.84 -9.69 8.83
CA THR A 41 -5.20 -11.01 8.80
C THR A 41 -5.48 -11.86 10.03
N ARG A 42 -5.81 -11.23 11.18
CA ARG A 42 -5.98 -11.92 12.46
C ARG A 42 -7.00 -13.07 12.44
N ARG A 43 -8.04 -12.95 11.60
CA ARG A 43 -9.13 -13.94 11.50
C ARG A 43 -9.04 -14.81 10.25
N LEU A 44 -8.02 -14.59 9.41
CA LEU A 44 -7.82 -15.34 8.18
C LEU A 44 -6.85 -16.50 8.41
N ASN A 45 -7.05 -17.58 7.64
CA ASN A 45 -6.11 -18.70 7.68
C ASN A 45 -4.76 -18.26 7.05
N PRO A 46 -3.63 -18.33 7.79
CA PRO A 46 -2.33 -17.91 7.29
C PRO A 46 -1.81 -18.72 6.10
N ARG A 47 -2.40 -19.89 5.82
CA ARG A 47 -2.05 -20.69 4.64
C ARG A 47 -2.60 -20.11 3.34
N VAL A 48 -3.68 -19.32 3.42
CA VAL A 48 -4.35 -18.74 2.25
C VAL A 48 -4.30 -17.21 2.24
N CYS A 49 -3.74 -16.61 3.28
CA CYS A 49 -3.60 -15.16 3.40
C CYS A 49 -2.14 -14.79 3.64
N GLY A 50 -1.51 -14.18 2.63
CA GLY A 50 -0.15 -13.66 2.70
C GLY A 50 -0.12 -12.15 2.92
N VAL A 51 0.97 -11.66 3.54
CA VAL A 51 1.28 -10.23 3.61
C VAL A 51 2.58 -9.98 2.88
N ALA A 52 2.54 -9.13 1.87
CA ALA A 52 3.69 -8.69 1.10
C ALA A 52 4.10 -7.29 1.56
N ALA A 53 5.21 -7.20 2.29
CA ALA A 53 5.83 -5.95 2.72
C ALA A 53 7.19 -5.83 2.04
N LEU A 54 7.24 -5.12 0.91
CA LEU A 54 8.45 -5.05 0.11
C LEU A 54 9.42 -3.98 0.68
N PRO A 55 10.70 -4.32 0.82
CA PRO A 55 11.73 -3.37 1.24
C PRO A 55 11.99 -2.33 0.15
N VAL A 56 12.89 -1.39 0.42
CA VAL A 56 13.41 -0.46 -0.60
C VAL A 56 14.00 -1.28 -1.75
N PRO A 57 13.71 -0.92 -3.03
CA PRO A 57 14.27 -1.63 -4.18
C PRO A 57 15.80 -1.66 -4.15
N ASN A 58 16.39 -2.84 -4.39
CA ASN A 58 17.81 -2.96 -4.60
C ASN A 58 18.22 -2.45 -5.99
N GLU A 59 19.54 -2.41 -6.29
CA GLU A 59 20.05 -1.88 -7.56
C GLU A 59 19.49 -2.62 -8.78
N ARG A 60 19.38 -3.95 -8.69
CA ARG A 60 18.81 -4.77 -9.76
C ARG A 60 17.33 -4.46 -9.98
N GLU A 61 16.54 -4.39 -8.90
CA GLU A 61 15.10 -4.11 -8.98
C GLU A 61 14.81 -2.72 -9.55
N ARG A 62 15.69 -1.73 -9.34
CA ARG A 62 15.56 -0.38 -9.91
C ARG A 62 15.64 -0.33 -11.42
N THR A 63 16.32 -1.30 -12.04
CA THR A 63 16.48 -1.43 -13.50
C THR A 63 15.49 -2.38 -14.13
N GLN A 64 14.70 -3.11 -13.34
CA GLN A 64 13.66 -3.99 -13.83
C GLN A 64 12.38 -3.23 -14.19
N TRP A 65 11.49 -3.89 -14.92
CA TRP A 65 10.13 -3.39 -15.10
C TRP A 65 9.49 -3.13 -13.74
N TYR A 66 8.90 -1.95 -13.57
CA TYR A 66 8.46 -1.45 -12.27
C TYR A 66 7.55 -2.43 -11.50
N PHE A 67 6.61 -3.07 -12.19
CA PHE A 67 5.67 -3.98 -11.55
C PHE A 67 6.26 -5.36 -11.23
N GLN A 68 7.43 -5.71 -11.76
CA GLN A 68 8.00 -7.06 -11.66
C GLN A 68 8.15 -7.53 -10.21
N ARG A 69 8.61 -6.67 -9.31
CA ARG A 69 8.77 -7.01 -7.90
C ARG A 69 7.45 -7.32 -7.19
N TYR A 70 6.32 -6.76 -7.66
CA TYR A 70 4.99 -7.00 -7.11
C TYR A 70 4.35 -8.26 -7.70
N VAL A 71 4.59 -8.55 -8.96
CA VAL A 71 4.02 -9.72 -9.67
C VAL A 71 4.38 -11.04 -8.98
N LEU A 72 5.59 -11.15 -8.42
CA LEU A 72 6.05 -12.33 -7.71
C LEU A 72 5.22 -12.68 -6.46
N HIS A 73 4.45 -11.74 -5.95
CA HIS A 73 3.63 -11.90 -4.75
C HIS A 73 2.13 -12.01 -5.05
N LEU A 74 1.74 -12.09 -6.33
CA LEU A 74 0.32 -12.20 -6.69
C LEU A 74 -0.24 -13.56 -6.27
N PRO A 75 -1.54 -13.61 -5.86
CA PRO A 75 -2.15 -14.81 -5.29
C PRO A 75 -2.44 -15.88 -6.35
N ALA A 76 -2.35 -17.15 -5.94
CA ALA A 76 -2.95 -18.27 -6.64
C ALA A 76 -4.47 -18.37 -6.33
N ALA A 77 -5.16 -19.32 -6.97
CA ALA A 77 -6.58 -19.55 -6.71
C ALA A 77 -6.82 -19.94 -5.24
N GLY A 78 -7.74 -19.26 -4.60
CA GLY A 78 -8.06 -19.45 -3.18
C GLY A 78 -7.19 -18.66 -2.21
N GLU A 79 -6.27 -17.84 -2.71
CA GLU A 79 -5.37 -17.04 -1.88
C GLU A 79 -5.75 -15.55 -1.88
N ILE A 80 -5.40 -14.89 -0.79
CA ILE A 80 -5.44 -13.43 -0.63
C ILE A 80 -4.03 -12.93 -0.33
N VAL A 81 -3.63 -11.86 -0.98
CA VAL A 81 -2.38 -11.15 -0.63
C VAL A 81 -2.70 -9.71 -0.24
N LEU A 82 -2.23 -9.33 0.94
CA LEU A 82 -2.29 -7.96 1.43
C LEU A 82 -0.93 -7.30 1.22
N PHE A 83 -0.90 -6.25 0.43
CA PHE A 83 0.30 -5.44 0.27
C PHE A 83 0.33 -4.34 1.35
N ASP A 84 1.37 -4.35 2.18
CA ASP A 84 1.73 -3.19 3.00
C ASP A 84 2.60 -2.28 2.13
N ARG A 85 1.97 -1.32 1.48
CA ARG A 85 2.44 -0.52 0.36
C ARG A 85 2.47 -1.31 -0.96
N SER A 86 1.92 -0.72 -1.98
CA SER A 86 1.78 -1.32 -3.31
C SER A 86 2.60 -0.58 -4.36
N TRP A 87 2.32 -0.88 -5.61
CA TRP A 87 2.85 -0.14 -6.76
C TRP A 87 2.45 1.35 -6.79
N TYR A 88 1.43 1.76 -6.04
CA TYR A 88 1.08 3.17 -5.86
C TYR A 88 2.12 3.98 -5.07
N ASN A 89 3.16 3.34 -4.52
CA ASN A 89 4.34 4.05 -4.01
C ASN A 89 4.91 5.04 -5.04
N ARG A 90 4.86 4.71 -6.34
CA ARG A 90 5.32 5.59 -7.42
C ARG A 90 4.51 6.89 -7.47
N ALA A 91 3.18 6.82 -7.31
CA ALA A 91 2.31 7.99 -7.29
C ALA A 91 2.44 8.80 -5.98
N GLY A 92 2.74 8.14 -4.86
CA GLY A 92 2.82 8.75 -3.53
C GLY A 92 4.26 9.04 -3.10
N VAL A 93 4.80 8.14 -2.27
CA VAL A 93 6.08 8.36 -1.57
C VAL A 93 7.26 8.59 -2.52
N GLU A 94 7.32 7.87 -3.65
CA GLU A 94 8.45 8.01 -4.58
C GLU A 94 8.45 9.38 -5.26
N LYS A 95 7.28 9.88 -5.66
CA LYS A 95 7.14 11.22 -6.26
C LYS A 95 7.45 12.31 -5.25
N VAL A 96 6.82 12.26 -4.08
CA VAL A 96 6.95 13.28 -3.04
C VAL A 96 8.37 13.39 -2.50
N MET A 97 9.07 12.25 -2.39
CA MET A 97 10.44 12.20 -1.88
C MET A 97 11.51 12.36 -2.97
N GLY A 98 11.12 12.44 -4.23
CA GLY A 98 12.06 12.56 -5.36
C GLY A 98 12.81 11.26 -5.68
N PHE A 99 12.23 10.10 -5.35
CA PHE A 99 12.84 8.79 -5.66
C PHE A 99 12.54 8.33 -7.09
N CYS A 100 11.62 8.99 -7.79
CA CYS A 100 11.38 8.83 -9.21
C CYS A 100 11.42 10.18 -9.93
N ASN A 101 11.79 10.17 -11.20
CA ASN A 101 11.72 11.35 -12.07
C ASN A 101 10.30 11.52 -12.63
N ASP A 102 10.07 12.64 -13.32
CA ASP A 102 8.75 12.97 -13.89
C ASP A 102 8.34 11.99 -14.99
N GLU A 103 9.28 11.55 -15.82
CA GLU A 103 9.03 10.56 -16.87
C GLU A 103 8.53 9.23 -16.30
N GLN A 104 9.19 8.72 -15.24
CA GLN A 104 8.79 7.51 -14.54
C GLN A 104 7.42 7.65 -13.86
N TYR A 105 7.12 8.83 -13.36
CA TYR A 105 5.83 9.14 -12.75
C TYR A 105 4.69 9.13 -13.79
N GLU A 106 4.88 9.82 -14.90
CA GLU A 106 3.89 9.84 -15.99
C GLU A 106 3.70 8.47 -16.62
N GLU A 107 4.78 7.72 -16.86
CA GLU A 107 4.71 6.37 -17.39
C GLU A 107 3.95 5.43 -16.45
N PHE A 108 4.10 5.60 -15.15
CA PHE A 108 3.30 4.85 -14.18
C PHE A 108 1.80 5.08 -14.39
N PHE A 109 1.33 6.31 -14.57
CA PHE A 109 -0.09 6.59 -14.78
C PHE A 109 -0.62 6.09 -16.13
N ARG A 110 0.24 5.94 -17.12
CA ARG A 110 -0.13 5.30 -18.40
C ARG A 110 -0.30 3.79 -18.22
N THR A 111 0.61 3.18 -17.49
CA THR A 111 0.73 1.70 -17.43
C THR A 111 -0.07 1.06 -16.31
N VAL A 112 -0.29 1.73 -15.16
CA VAL A 112 -1.02 1.13 -14.03
C VAL A 112 -2.44 0.70 -14.37
N PRO A 113 -3.25 1.46 -15.16
CA PRO A 113 -4.59 1.00 -15.50
C PRO A 113 -4.57 -0.26 -16.39
N GLU A 114 -3.57 -0.39 -17.25
CA GLU A 114 -3.40 -1.56 -18.11
C GLU A 114 -3.00 -2.78 -17.29
N PHE A 115 -2.03 -2.61 -16.40
CA PHE A 115 -1.58 -3.66 -15.48
C PHE A 115 -2.74 -4.18 -14.62
N GLU A 116 -3.50 -3.31 -13.98
CA GLU A 116 -4.64 -3.69 -13.15
C GLU A 116 -5.76 -4.34 -13.96
N ARG A 117 -5.98 -3.90 -15.19
CA ARG A 117 -6.94 -4.53 -16.09
C ARG A 117 -6.53 -5.95 -16.46
N MET A 118 -5.23 -6.21 -16.67
CA MET A 118 -4.72 -7.57 -16.89
C MET A 118 -4.95 -8.46 -15.66
N LEU A 119 -4.67 -7.94 -14.46
CA LEU A 119 -4.93 -8.67 -13.22
C LEU A 119 -6.41 -9.01 -13.07
N ALA A 120 -7.29 -8.04 -13.26
CA ALA A 120 -8.74 -8.25 -13.19
C ALA A 120 -9.25 -9.28 -14.21
N ARG A 121 -8.74 -9.24 -15.44
CA ARG A 121 -9.07 -10.23 -16.48
C ARG A 121 -8.57 -11.64 -16.16
N SER A 122 -7.48 -11.76 -15.39
CA SER A 122 -6.98 -13.04 -14.90
C SER A 122 -7.76 -13.60 -13.70
N GLY A 123 -8.85 -12.91 -13.29
CA GLY A 123 -9.70 -13.32 -12.19
C GLY A 123 -9.21 -12.86 -10.82
N ILE A 124 -8.24 -11.95 -10.75
CA ILE A 124 -7.79 -11.36 -9.50
C ILE A 124 -8.72 -10.20 -9.12
N GLN A 125 -9.28 -10.28 -7.92
CA GLN A 125 -10.07 -9.19 -7.35
C GLN A 125 -9.14 -8.18 -6.67
N LEU A 126 -9.16 -6.93 -7.14
CA LEU A 126 -8.35 -5.85 -6.61
C LEU A 126 -9.17 -5.02 -5.63
N ILE A 127 -8.71 -4.89 -4.40
CA ILE A 127 -9.36 -4.09 -3.36
C ILE A 127 -8.37 -3.02 -2.89
N LYS A 128 -8.72 -1.76 -3.15
CA LYS A 128 -7.90 -0.59 -2.82
C LYS A 128 -8.50 0.15 -1.64
N TYR A 129 -7.71 0.38 -0.60
CA TYR A 129 -8.09 1.20 0.53
C TYR A 129 -7.25 2.47 0.55
N TRP A 130 -7.92 3.59 0.67
CA TRP A 130 -7.27 4.86 0.96
C TRP A 130 -7.48 5.22 2.43
N PHE A 131 -6.38 5.36 3.16
CA PHE A 131 -6.41 5.76 4.57
C PHE A 131 -6.09 7.25 4.68
N SER A 132 -7.11 8.06 4.91
CA SER A 132 -6.94 9.46 5.24
C SER A 132 -6.75 9.64 6.74
N ILE A 133 -6.00 10.66 7.11
CA ILE A 133 -5.76 11.07 8.49
C ILE A 133 -5.64 12.59 8.50
N SER A 134 -6.17 13.26 9.52
CA SER A 134 -5.97 14.69 9.67
C SER A 134 -4.53 15.02 10.08
N ASP A 135 -4.07 16.23 9.79
CA ASP A 135 -2.74 16.70 10.21
C ASP A 135 -2.59 16.65 11.73
N GLN A 136 -3.62 17.05 12.47
CA GLN A 136 -3.62 16.99 13.93
C GLN A 136 -3.47 15.57 14.46
N GLU A 137 -4.26 14.63 13.95
CA GLU A 137 -4.18 13.22 14.37
C GLU A 137 -2.83 12.59 14.00
N GLN A 138 -2.28 12.93 12.83
CA GLN A 138 -0.94 12.49 12.44
C GLN A 138 0.10 12.99 13.44
N HIS A 139 0.01 14.26 13.84
CA HIS A 139 0.91 14.85 14.82
C HIS A 139 0.85 14.12 16.16
N GLN A 140 -0.35 13.90 16.68
CA GLN A 140 -0.53 13.17 17.94
C GLN A 140 0.05 11.75 17.88
N ARG A 141 -0.14 11.07 16.76
CA ARG A 141 0.43 9.73 16.57
C ARG A 141 1.96 9.73 16.51
N PHE A 142 2.57 10.74 15.92
CA PHE A 142 4.03 10.88 15.94
C PHE A 142 4.55 11.22 17.34
N LEU A 143 3.91 12.11 18.07
CA LEU A 143 4.25 12.36 19.48
C LEU A 143 4.15 11.07 20.31
N SER A 144 3.09 10.31 20.12
CA SER A 144 2.93 9.01 20.78
C SER A 144 4.06 8.02 20.43
N ARG A 145 4.60 8.05 19.20
CA ARG A 145 5.76 7.21 18.84
C ARG A 145 7.06 7.65 19.52
N ILE A 146 7.22 8.96 19.77
CA ILE A 146 8.40 9.51 20.45
C ILE A 146 8.37 9.16 21.95
N HIS A 147 7.22 9.31 22.60
CA HIS A 147 7.10 9.20 24.05
C HIS A 147 6.79 7.79 24.57
N ASP A 148 6.24 6.91 23.72
CA ASP A 148 5.89 5.53 24.12
C ASP A 148 7.00 4.56 23.68
N PRO A 149 7.77 3.98 24.63
CA PRO A 149 8.84 3.03 24.31
C PRO A 149 8.39 1.84 23.46
N LEU A 150 7.13 1.42 23.60
CA LEU A 150 6.56 0.32 22.82
C LEU A 150 6.24 0.72 21.37
N LYS A 151 6.33 2.00 21.04
CA LYS A 151 6.04 2.53 19.69
C LYS A 151 7.24 3.16 19.01
N GLN A 152 8.34 3.39 19.72
CA GLN A 152 9.55 4.03 19.19
C GLN A 152 10.11 3.31 17.96
N TRP A 153 10.03 1.98 17.92
CA TRP A 153 10.45 1.18 16.76
C TRP A 153 9.70 1.51 15.46
N LYS A 154 8.55 2.19 15.54
CA LYS A 154 7.78 2.65 14.36
C LYS A 154 8.24 4.01 13.85
N LEU A 155 9.08 4.71 14.60
CA LEU A 155 9.57 6.02 14.20
C LEU A 155 10.70 5.85 13.18
N SER A 156 10.57 6.52 12.06
CA SER A 156 11.57 6.51 11.00
C SER A 156 11.91 7.94 10.54
N PRO A 157 13.08 8.18 9.95
CA PRO A 157 13.40 9.47 9.33
C PRO A 157 12.35 9.89 8.29
N MET A 158 11.75 8.92 7.60
CA MET A 158 10.70 9.16 6.62
C MET A 158 9.41 9.72 7.23
N ASP A 159 9.14 9.45 8.50
CA ASP A 159 7.98 9.99 9.20
C ASP A 159 8.07 11.51 9.35
N LEU A 160 9.26 12.02 9.68
CA LEU A 160 9.52 13.46 9.78
C LEU A 160 9.40 14.15 8.42
N GLU A 161 9.96 13.55 7.38
CA GLU A 161 9.86 14.07 6.02
C GLU A 161 8.41 14.03 5.49
N SER A 162 7.66 12.98 5.77
CA SER A 162 6.26 12.89 5.36
C SER A 162 5.40 13.98 6.00
N ARG A 163 5.72 14.40 7.23
CA ARG A 163 5.06 15.50 7.89
C ARG A 163 5.39 16.85 7.25
N ARG A 164 6.68 17.11 6.97
CA ARG A 164 7.10 18.34 6.29
C ARG A 164 6.46 18.51 4.91
N ARG A 165 6.15 17.41 4.25
CA ARG A 165 5.59 17.36 2.90
C ARG A 165 4.11 17.01 2.86
N TRP A 166 3.37 17.28 3.94
CA TRP A 166 1.94 16.97 4.06
C TRP A 166 1.11 17.44 2.86
N GLU A 167 1.30 18.68 2.44
CA GLU A 167 0.58 19.24 1.29
C GLU A 167 0.91 18.52 -0.02
N ALA A 168 2.17 18.15 -0.22
CA ALA A 168 2.60 17.41 -1.40
C ALA A 168 1.95 16.01 -1.45
N TYR A 169 1.85 15.33 -0.29
CA TYR A 169 1.14 14.06 -0.20
C TYR A 169 -0.37 14.18 -0.41
N THR A 170 -0.96 15.31 -0.09
CA THR A 170 -2.40 15.55 -0.30
C THR A 170 -2.72 15.83 -1.77
N LYS A 171 -1.74 16.34 -2.52
CA LYS A 171 -1.87 16.66 -3.95
C LYS A 171 -1.47 15.49 -4.87
N ALA A 172 -0.65 14.57 -4.40
CA ALA A 172 -0.21 13.39 -5.15
C ALA A 172 -1.29 12.29 -5.15
#